data_02418bab8a64a5d429c7fdbd13a3a77c
#
_entry.id   02418bab8a64a5d429c7fdbd13a3a77c
#
_cell.length_a   1.000
_cell.length_b   1.000
_cell.length_c   1.000
_cell.angle_alpha   90.00
_cell.angle_beta   90.00
_cell.angle_gamma   90.00
#
_symmetry.space_group_name_H-M   'P 1'
#
loop_
_entity.id
_entity.type
_entity.pdbx_description
1 polymer ?
#
loop_
_entity_poly.entity_id
_entity_poly.type
_entity_poly.pdbx_seq_one_letter_code
_entity_poly.pdbx_strand_id
1 'polypeptide(L)'
;MTVDLVSLAIIALVAAACPIVAKLIPNKLVPETVFLLIAGALLGPNMTGAIVLTDAVGLLSDLGLAFLFLLAGYEINPKSLTGSQGKRGLATWCVSIVLAFLFVHFASGLFSNELESVAIAIALTTTALGTLMPILKERGLMGTQVGESVLAYGT
;
A
#
# COMPACT_ATOMS: atom_id res chain seq x y z
N MET A 1 -7.45 -26.22 11.11
CA MET A 1 -8.85 -25.79 11.27
C MET A 1 -9.06 -24.90 12.50
N THR A 2 -8.72 -25.33 13.70
CA THR A 2 -8.86 -24.47 14.92
C THR A 2 -7.93 -23.25 14.89
N VAL A 3 -6.69 -23.39 14.48
CA VAL A 3 -5.71 -22.31 14.36
C VAL A 3 -6.11 -21.29 13.31
N ASP A 4 -6.65 -21.75 12.17
CA ASP A 4 -7.14 -20.87 11.11
C ASP A 4 -8.30 -20.01 11.60
N LEU A 5 -9.28 -20.63 12.26
CA LEU A 5 -10.43 -19.91 12.81
C LEU A 5 -10.04 -18.90 13.87
N VAL A 6 -9.07 -19.22 14.73
CA VAL A 6 -8.56 -18.29 15.74
C VAL A 6 -7.86 -17.10 15.08
N SER A 7 -6.97 -17.35 14.12
CA SER A 7 -6.27 -16.28 13.38
C SER A 7 -7.26 -15.39 12.62
N LEU A 8 -8.24 -15.97 11.94
CA LEU A 8 -9.27 -15.22 11.22
C LEU A 8 -10.16 -14.40 12.19
N ALA A 9 -10.52 -14.97 13.34
CA ALA A 9 -11.30 -14.26 14.36
C ALA A 9 -10.53 -13.06 14.93
N ILE A 10 -9.22 -13.23 15.20
CA ILE A 10 -8.35 -12.13 15.67
C ILE A 10 -8.27 -11.03 14.60
N ILE A 11 -8.07 -11.40 13.34
CA ILE A 11 -8.04 -10.44 12.22
C ILE A 11 -9.36 -9.68 12.13
N ALA A 12 -10.50 -10.36 12.21
CA ALA A 12 -11.82 -9.75 12.16
C ALA A 12 -12.06 -8.78 13.33
N LEU A 13 -11.66 -9.17 14.54
CA LEU A 13 -11.74 -8.31 15.74
C LEU A 13 -10.90 -7.06 15.61
N VAL A 14 -9.67 -7.21 15.12
CA VAL A 14 -8.74 -6.08 14.89
C VAL A 14 -9.27 -5.16 13.81
N ALA A 15 -9.77 -5.72 12.70
CA ALA A 15 -10.39 -4.96 11.61
C ALA A 15 -11.60 -4.15 12.08
N ALA A 16 -12.37 -4.67 13.04
CA ALA A 16 -13.49 -3.95 13.65
C ALA A 16 -13.06 -2.91 14.70
N ALA A 17 -12.01 -3.22 15.48
CA ALA A 17 -11.57 -2.36 16.59
C ALA A 17 -10.74 -1.15 16.10
N CYS A 18 -9.84 -1.33 15.10
CA CYS A 18 -8.98 -0.26 14.63
C CYS A 18 -9.72 0.99 14.15
N PRO A 19 -10.82 0.92 13.38
CA PRO A 19 -11.62 2.08 13.00
C PRO A 19 -12.22 2.81 14.20
N ILE A 20 -12.63 2.07 15.23
CA ILE A 20 -13.19 2.65 16.46
C ILE A 20 -12.11 3.42 17.20
N VAL A 21 -10.92 2.83 17.36
CA VAL A 21 -9.76 3.49 18.00
C VAL A 21 -9.33 4.71 17.21
N ALA A 22 -9.27 4.62 15.88
CA ALA A 22 -8.92 5.75 15.02
C ALA A 22 -9.89 6.94 15.16
N LYS A 23 -11.19 6.66 15.34
CA LYS A 23 -12.20 7.71 15.57
C LYS A 23 -12.12 8.39 16.93
N LEU A 24 -11.57 7.71 17.94
CA LEU A 24 -11.35 8.27 19.28
C LEU A 24 -10.23 9.32 19.32
N ILE A 25 -9.35 9.32 18.33
CA ILE A 25 -8.24 10.28 18.25
C ILE A 25 -8.76 11.59 17.63
N PRO A 26 -8.66 12.72 18.37
CA PRO A 26 -9.10 14.00 17.86
C PRO A 26 -8.28 14.42 16.63
N ASN A 27 -8.92 15.16 15.71
CA ASN A 27 -8.33 15.69 14.49
C ASN A 27 -7.91 14.65 13.43
N LYS A 28 -8.31 13.37 13.57
CA LYS A 28 -7.92 12.30 12.60
C LYS A 28 -6.42 12.33 12.26
N LEU A 29 -5.58 12.52 13.28
CA LEU A 29 -4.13 12.69 13.09
C LEU A 29 -3.50 11.46 12.45
N VAL A 30 -3.99 10.26 12.81
CA VAL A 30 -3.48 8.98 12.33
C VAL A 30 -4.56 8.29 11.51
N PRO A 31 -4.28 7.96 10.23
CA PRO A 31 -5.20 7.19 9.41
C PRO A 31 -5.47 5.80 9.99
N GLU A 32 -6.68 5.30 9.78
CA GLU A 32 -7.11 3.97 10.21
C GLU A 32 -6.18 2.86 9.70
N THR A 33 -5.71 2.99 8.46
CA THR A 33 -4.78 2.05 7.83
C THR A 33 -3.49 1.86 8.63
N VAL A 34 -2.99 2.93 9.28
CA VAL A 34 -1.77 2.86 10.10
C VAL A 34 -1.99 1.99 11.33
N PHE A 35 -3.16 2.08 11.98
CA PHE A 35 -3.51 1.22 13.12
C PHE A 35 -3.61 -0.24 12.70
N LEU A 36 -4.21 -0.51 11.54
CA LEU A 36 -4.29 -1.87 11.00
C LEU A 36 -2.90 -2.46 10.72
N LEU A 37 -1.99 -1.68 10.15
CA LEU A 37 -0.61 -2.10 9.89
C LEU A 37 0.15 -2.36 11.20
N ILE A 38 0.04 -1.46 12.18
CA ILE A 38 0.69 -1.65 13.49
C ILE A 38 0.11 -2.89 14.19
N ALA A 39 -1.20 -3.05 14.22
CA ALA A 39 -1.85 -4.20 14.83
C ALA A 39 -1.44 -5.50 14.13
N GLY A 40 -1.39 -5.53 12.80
CA GLY A 40 -0.91 -6.67 12.02
C GLY A 40 0.55 -7.03 12.33
N ALA A 41 1.42 -6.03 12.47
CA ALA A 41 2.82 -6.24 12.85
C ALA A 41 2.96 -6.80 14.27
N LEU A 42 2.21 -6.25 15.23
CA LEU A 42 2.25 -6.68 16.63
C LEU A 42 1.69 -8.09 16.83
N LEU A 43 0.57 -8.42 16.16
CA LEU A 43 -0.11 -9.71 16.30
C LEU A 43 0.44 -10.79 15.35
N GLY A 44 1.26 -10.39 14.41
CA GLY A 44 1.90 -11.27 13.42
C GLY A 44 2.93 -12.22 14.02
N PRO A 45 3.41 -13.17 13.20
CA PRO A 45 4.29 -14.26 13.65
C PRO A 45 5.64 -13.78 14.17
N ASN A 46 6.11 -12.61 13.76
CA ASN A 46 7.42 -12.08 14.13
C ASN A 46 7.44 -11.38 15.52
N MET A 47 6.27 -11.08 16.10
CA MET A 47 6.19 -10.45 17.43
C MET A 47 5.45 -11.35 18.42
N THR A 48 4.11 -11.27 18.50
CA THR A 48 3.37 -12.07 19.48
C THR A 48 3.03 -13.47 18.99
N GLY A 49 3.01 -13.69 17.67
CA GLY A 49 2.60 -14.98 17.07
C GLY A 49 1.13 -15.32 17.29
N ALA A 50 0.30 -14.33 17.69
CA ALA A 50 -1.13 -14.55 17.90
C ALA A 50 -1.86 -14.88 16.58
N ILE A 51 -1.37 -14.37 15.45
CA ILE A 51 -1.83 -14.69 14.12
C ILE A 51 -0.78 -15.59 13.46
N VAL A 52 -1.19 -16.78 13.09
CA VAL A 52 -0.35 -17.73 12.35
C VAL A 52 -0.65 -17.61 10.87
N LEU A 53 0.41 -17.54 10.06
CA LEU A 53 0.30 -17.51 8.60
C LEU A 53 -0.09 -18.91 8.10
N THR A 54 -1.38 -19.12 7.90
CA THR A 54 -1.96 -20.33 7.32
C THR A 54 -2.45 -20.04 5.90
N ASP A 55 -2.76 -21.07 5.14
CA ASP A 55 -3.33 -20.92 3.79
C ASP A 55 -4.62 -20.10 3.79
N ALA A 56 -5.43 -20.24 4.85
CA ALA A 56 -6.66 -19.44 5.01
C ALA A 56 -6.38 -17.94 5.20
N VAL A 57 -5.36 -17.60 5.97
CA VAL A 57 -4.91 -16.20 6.15
C VAL A 57 -4.29 -15.67 4.86
N GLY A 58 -3.51 -16.49 4.15
CA GLY A 58 -2.96 -16.17 2.84
C GLY A 58 -4.06 -15.85 1.83
N LEU A 59 -5.06 -16.73 1.71
CA LEU A 59 -6.20 -16.51 0.82
C LEU A 59 -6.96 -15.20 1.15
N LEU A 60 -7.18 -14.91 2.44
CA LEU A 60 -7.83 -13.66 2.86
C LEU A 60 -6.99 -12.44 2.47
N SER A 61 -5.67 -12.52 2.60
CA SER A 61 -4.73 -11.47 2.17
C SER A 61 -4.81 -11.22 0.67
N ASP A 62 -4.79 -12.28 -0.14
CA ASP A 62 -4.86 -12.19 -1.60
C ASP A 62 -6.20 -11.61 -2.07
N LEU A 63 -7.30 -12.03 -1.45
CA LEU A 63 -8.63 -11.45 -1.70
C LEU A 63 -8.67 -9.97 -1.31
N GLY A 64 -8.13 -9.61 -0.15
CA GLY A 64 -8.02 -8.22 0.29
C GLY A 64 -7.24 -7.36 -0.70
N LEU A 65 -6.11 -7.85 -1.17
CA LEU A 65 -5.30 -7.19 -2.19
C LEU A 65 -6.06 -7.03 -3.51
N ALA A 66 -6.75 -8.09 -3.97
CA ALA A 66 -7.57 -8.05 -5.17
C ALA A 66 -8.68 -6.99 -5.08
N PHE A 67 -9.37 -6.89 -3.94
CA PHE A 67 -10.39 -5.87 -3.70
C PHE A 67 -9.80 -4.46 -3.62
N LEU A 68 -8.61 -4.28 -3.04
CA LEU A 68 -7.92 -2.98 -3.05
C LEU A 68 -7.60 -2.52 -4.47
N PHE A 69 -7.09 -3.41 -5.32
CA PHE A 69 -6.81 -3.07 -6.72
C PHE A 69 -8.09 -2.83 -7.53
N LEU A 70 -9.15 -3.58 -7.26
CA LEU A 70 -10.46 -3.36 -7.89
C LEU A 70 -11.00 -1.97 -7.54
N LEU A 71 -10.98 -1.60 -6.26
CA LEU A 71 -11.39 -0.28 -5.78
C LEU A 71 -10.53 0.83 -6.39
N ALA A 72 -9.22 0.66 -6.39
CA ALA A 72 -8.30 1.61 -7.00
C ALA A 72 -8.60 1.79 -8.48
N GLY A 73 -8.80 0.71 -9.23
CA GLY A 73 -9.16 0.77 -10.64
C GLY A 73 -10.50 1.47 -10.91
N TYR A 74 -11.47 1.27 -10.03
CA TYR A 74 -12.78 1.93 -10.14
C TYR A 74 -12.72 3.45 -9.86
N GLU A 75 -11.87 3.87 -8.94
CA GLU A 75 -11.74 5.29 -8.55
C GLU A 75 -10.86 6.10 -9.51
N ILE A 76 -10.02 5.47 -10.34
CA ILE A 76 -9.18 6.16 -11.32
C ILE A 76 -10.03 6.69 -12.48
N ASN A 77 -9.97 8.00 -12.72
CA ASN A 77 -10.60 8.60 -13.86
C ASN A 77 -9.69 8.48 -15.10
N PRO A 78 -10.08 7.71 -16.15
CA PRO A 78 -9.24 7.52 -17.34
C PRO A 78 -8.88 8.83 -18.05
N LYS A 79 -9.73 9.87 -17.95
CA LYS A 79 -9.48 11.17 -18.56
C LYS A 79 -8.33 11.93 -17.88
N SER A 80 -8.13 11.75 -16.57
CA SER A 80 -7.01 12.37 -15.88
C SER A 80 -5.66 11.74 -16.27
N LEU A 81 -5.66 10.44 -16.62
CA LEU A 81 -4.45 9.75 -17.08
C LEU A 81 -4.01 10.21 -18.48
N THR A 82 -4.95 10.55 -19.37
CA THR A 82 -4.63 11.02 -20.72
C THR A 82 -4.36 12.52 -20.81
N GLY A 83 -4.62 13.25 -19.74
CA GLY A 83 -4.42 14.70 -19.64
C GLY A 83 -2.96 15.12 -19.46
N SER A 84 -2.75 16.42 -19.29
CA SER A 84 -1.44 17.01 -19.04
C SER A 84 -0.81 16.49 -17.74
N GLN A 85 -1.63 16.14 -16.74
CA GLN A 85 -1.19 15.56 -15.47
C GLN A 85 -0.67 14.14 -15.66
N GLY A 86 -1.37 13.28 -16.39
CA GLY A 86 -0.93 11.93 -16.69
C GLY A 86 0.38 11.90 -17.48
N LYS A 87 0.55 12.80 -18.48
CA LYS A 87 1.81 12.93 -19.21
C LYS A 87 2.98 13.34 -18.32
N ARG A 88 2.74 14.26 -17.38
CA ARG A 88 3.76 14.65 -16.38
C ARG A 88 4.07 13.51 -15.43
N GLY A 89 3.04 12.79 -14.94
CA GLY A 89 3.21 11.60 -14.11
C GLY A 89 4.08 10.55 -14.80
N LEU A 90 3.78 10.22 -16.07
CA LEU A 90 4.58 9.29 -16.85
C LEU A 90 6.03 9.76 -17.05
N ALA A 91 6.25 11.03 -17.34
CA ALA A 91 7.59 11.59 -17.46
C ALA A 91 8.37 11.51 -16.14
N THR A 92 7.72 11.84 -15.02
CA THR A 92 8.33 11.74 -13.69
C THR A 92 8.68 10.28 -13.37
N TRP A 93 7.78 9.35 -13.68
CA TRP A 93 8.01 7.91 -13.47
C TRP A 93 9.20 7.40 -14.28
N CYS A 94 9.31 7.77 -15.58
CA CYS A 94 10.47 7.44 -16.40
C CYS A 94 11.78 7.98 -15.82
N VAL A 95 11.76 9.23 -15.33
CA VAL A 95 12.94 9.83 -14.66
C VAL A 95 13.29 9.06 -13.38
N SER A 96 12.28 8.70 -12.58
CA SER A 96 12.48 7.94 -11.33
C SER A 96 13.09 6.56 -11.61
N ILE A 97 12.65 5.85 -12.65
CA ILE A 97 13.24 4.57 -13.07
C ILE A 97 14.72 4.75 -13.44
N VAL A 98 15.03 5.74 -14.27
CA VAL A 98 16.42 6.00 -14.67
C VAL A 98 17.29 6.31 -13.45
N LEU A 99 16.81 7.16 -12.54
CA LEU A 99 17.55 7.49 -11.32
C LEU A 99 17.72 6.26 -10.41
N ALA A 100 16.68 5.42 -10.25
CA ALA A 100 16.75 4.20 -9.47
C ALA A 100 17.77 3.22 -10.07
N PHE A 101 17.76 3.03 -11.38
CA PHE A 101 18.75 2.22 -12.07
C PHE A 101 20.18 2.74 -11.89
N LEU A 102 20.38 4.05 -12.03
CA LEU A 102 21.69 4.67 -11.79
C LEU A 102 22.14 4.46 -10.35
N PHE A 103 21.22 4.69 -9.39
CA PHE A 103 21.52 4.49 -7.97
C PHE A 103 21.92 3.05 -7.68
N VAL A 104 21.13 2.08 -8.14
CA VAL A 104 21.41 0.65 -7.94
C VAL A 104 22.70 0.25 -8.66
N HIS A 105 22.97 0.76 -9.86
CA HIS A 105 24.21 0.50 -10.60
C HIS A 105 25.45 1.01 -9.84
N PHE A 106 25.40 2.22 -9.29
CA PHE A 106 26.50 2.76 -8.47
C PHE A 106 26.62 2.04 -7.12
N ALA A 107 25.50 1.53 -6.58
CA ALA A 107 25.47 0.74 -5.35
C ALA A 107 25.71 -0.77 -5.59
N SER A 108 26.01 -1.18 -6.83
CA SER A 108 26.11 -2.59 -7.22
C SER A 108 27.19 -3.40 -6.48
N GLY A 109 28.13 -2.74 -5.80
CA GLY A 109 29.02 -3.40 -4.85
C GLY A 109 28.33 -4.04 -3.63
N LEU A 110 27.05 -3.72 -3.42
CA LEU A 110 26.22 -4.25 -2.32
C LEU A 110 25.29 -5.40 -2.75
N PHE A 111 25.10 -5.61 -4.07
CA PHE A 111 24.16 -6.59 -4.61
C PHE A 111 24.91 -7.65 -5.43
N SER A 112 24.58 -8.91 -5.15
CA SER A 112 25.31 -10.06 -5.71
C SER A 112 24.91 -10.43 -7.14
N ASN A 113 23.72 -9.98 -7.62
CA ASN A 113 23.15 -10.37 -8.91
C ASN A 113 22.51 -9.18 -9.64
N GLU A 114 22.68 -9.14 -10.97
CA GLU A 114 22.04 -8.11 -11.83
C GLU A 114 20.51 -8.16 -11.76
N LEU A 115 19.92 -9.35 -11.64
CA LEU A 115 18.47 -9.52 -11.55
C LEU A 115 17.90 -8.93 -10.25
N GLU A 116 18.60 -9.08 -9.13
CA GLU A 116 18.25 -8.47 -7.85
C GLU A 116 18.29 -6.94 -7.94
N SER A 117 19.31 -6.42 -8.61
CA SER A 117 19.47 -4.98 -8.82
C SER A 117 18.30 -4.39 -9.61
N VAL A 118 17.86 -5.06 -10.67
CA VAL A 118 16.69 -4.67 -11.46
C VAL A 118 15.41 -4.71 -10.62
N ALA A 119 15.19 -5.79 -9.87
CA ALA A 119 14.01 -5.94 -9.02
C ALA A 119 13.95 -4.84 -7.96
N ILE A 120 15.07 -4.51 -7.32
CA ILE A 120 15.17 -3.44 -6.34
C ILE A 120 14.92 -2.07 -6.97
N ALA A 121 15.49 -1.80 -8.16
CA ALA A 121 15.25 -0.55 -8.87
C ALA A 121 13.77 -0.36 -9.21
N ILE A 122 13.08 -1.41 -9.66
CA ILE A 122 11.65 -1.38 -9.92
C ILE A 122 10.88 -1.16 -8.62
N ALA A 123 11.21 -1.89 -7.55
CA ALA A 123 10.55 -1.75 -6.25
C ALA A 123 10.68 -0.34 -5.67
N LEU A 124 11.83 0.32 -5.84
CA LEU A 124 12.06 1.69 -5.39
C LEU A 124 11.22 2.74 -6.15
N THR A 125 10.78 2.42 -7.36
CA THR A 125 9.96 3.33 -8.19
C THR A 125 8.47 3.09 -8.05
N THR A 126 8.05 2.02 -7.36
CA THR A 126 6.64 1.73 -7.15
C THR A 126 6.09 2.54 -5.98
N THR A 127 4.88 3.04 -6.15
CA THR A 127 4.15 3.75 -5.09
C THR A 127 3.09 2.82 -4.49
N ALA A 128 2.93 2.86 -3.17
CA ALA A 128 1.94 2.06 -2.46
C ALA A 128 0.53 2.67 -2.61
N LEU A 129 -0.05 2.59 -3.80
CA LEU A 129 -1.38 3.14 -4.11
C LEU A 129 -2.47 2.56 -3.19
N GLY A 130 -2.36 1.28 -2.85
CA GLY A 130 -3.31 0.60 -1.96
C GLY A 130 -3.40 1.20 -0.55
N THR A 131 -2.33 1.80 -0.05
CA THR A 131 -2.34 2.53 1.24
C THR A 131 -2.67 4.01 1.07
N LEU A 132 -2.29 4.60 -0.05
CA LEU A 132 -2.49 6.01 -0.33
C LEU A 132 -3.96 6.36 -0.54
N MET A 133 -4.70 5.53 -1.28
CA MET A 133 -6.11 5.72 -1.59
C MET A 133 -7.02 5.82 -0.35
N PRO A 134 -6.96 4.87 0.62
CA PRO A 134 -7.73 4.99 1.85
C PRO A 134 -7.42 6.27 2.61
N ILE A 135 -6.15 6.68 2.66
CA ILE A 135 -5.72 7.91 3.35
C ILE A 135 -6.30 9.15 2.68
N LEU A 136 -6.25 9.26 1.35
CA LEU A 136 -6.82 10.38 0.61
C LEU A 136 -8.34 10.46 0.80
N LYS A 137 -9.02 9.31 0.82
CA LYS A 137 -10.46 9.21 1.04
C LYS A 137 -10.84 9.64 2.46
N GLU A 138 -10.12 9.15 3.46
CA GLU A 138 -10.35 9.51 4.87
C GLU A 138 -10.12 10.99 5.14
N ARG A 139 -9.15 11.61 4.45
CA ARG A 139 -8.85 13.04 4.56
C ARG A 139 -9.78 13.92 3.70
N GLY A 140 -10.67 13.35 2.91
CA GLY A 140 -11.56 14.09 2.01
C GLY A 140 -10.83 14.82 0.89
N LEU A 141 -9.65 14.34 0.52
CA LEU A 141 -8.81 14.93 -0.53
C LEU A 141 -9.12 14.38 -1.92
N MET A 142 -9.95 13.33 -2.02
CA MET A 142 -10.42 12.78 -3.29
C MET A 142 -11.18 13.86 -4.09
N GLY A 143 -10.86 13.97 -5.38
CA GLY A 143 -11.46 15.01 -6.26
C GLY A 143 -10.94 16.42 -6.05
N THR A 144 -9.98 16.64 -5.14
CA THR A 144 -9.25 17.91 -5.05
C THR A 144 -8.04 17.91 -5.99
N GLN A 145 -7.58 19.10 -6.37
CA GLN A 145 -6.39 19.24 -7.24
C GLN A 145 -5.15 18.54 -6.65
N VAL A 146 -5.02 18.53 -5.32
CA VAL A 146 -3.95 17.83 -4.61
C VAL A 146 -4.14 16.32 -4.70
N GLY A 147 -5.33 15.82 -4.42
CA GLY A 147 -5.63 14.38 -4.51
C GLY A 147 -5.44 13.83 -5.92
N GLU A 148 -5.94 14.54 -6.95
CA GLU A 148 -5.74 14.16 -8.34
C GLU A 148 -4.26 14.15 -8.75
N SER A 149 -3.48 15.14 -8.29
CA SER A 149 -2.04 15.17 -8.55
C SER A 149 -1.34 14.00 -7.89
N VAL A 150 -1.63 13.72 -6.61
CA VAL A 150 -1.04 12.60 -5.87
C VAL A 150 -1.39 11.26 -6.53
N LEU A 151 -2.62 11.08 -7.00
CA LEU A 151 -3.01 9.89 -7.75
C LEU A 151 -2.29 9.79 -9.08
N ALA A 152 -2.17 10.88 -9.83
CA ALA A 152 -1.50 10.89 -11.13
C ALA A 152 0.01 10.63 -11.05
N TYR A 153 0.66 10.95 -9.93
CA TYR A 153 2.07 10.64 -9.69
C TYR A 153 2.29 9.29 -9.01
N GLY A 154 1.25 8.76 -8.36
CA GLY A 154 1.29 7.48 -7.64
C GLY A 154 0.85 6.27 -8.45
N THR A 155 0.29 6.49 -9.65
CA THR A 155 -0.09 5.43 -10.60
C THR A 155 1.00 5.20 -11.63
#